data_ee890e565dc17d97bac281057a98fe05
#
_entry.id   ee890e565dc17d97bac281057a98fe05
#
_cell.length_a   1.000
_cell.length_b   1.000
_cell.length_c   1.000
_cell.angle_alpha   90.00
_cell.angle_beta   90.00
_cell.angle_gamma   90.00
#
_symmetry.space_group_name_H-M   'P 1'
#
loop_
_entity.id
_entity.type
_entity.pdbx_description
1 polymer ?
#
loop_
_entity_poly.entity_id
_entity_poly.type
_entity_poly.pdbx_seq_one_letter_code
_entity_poly.pdbx_strand_id
1 'polypeptide(L)'
;FAMTIVITGCITELGKNLVGRPRPDFLARCKPTQSSIQSTKYHNLLVDHTICSTPITSHTLADGFKSFPSGHSSMAFSGLTFLAWYIRGFFTAIMRKLTCTVYEQVPDEEPIRLEEGLDRETEEAPQHLVLSSLVLPLVPVILAAYISVSRLMDYRHHPTDILAGTILGASVATAVYHVYHKSHTIKA
;
A
#
# COMPACT_ATOMS: atom_id res chain seq x y z
N PHE A 1 -7.29 -6.03 9.74
CA PHE A 1 -6.21 -6.50 8.86
C PHE A 1 -6.72 -7.51 7.82
N ALA A 2 -7.30 -8.65 8.23
CA ALA A 2 -7.75 -9.69 7.29
C ALA A 2 -8.75 -9.16 6.25
N MET A 3 -9.72 -8.36 6.65
CA MET A 3 -10.68 -7.71 5.74
C MET A 3 -9.98 -6.85 4.68
N THR A 4 -8.96 -6.10 5.06
CA THR A 4 -8.18 -5.28 4.14
C THR A 4 -7.58 -6.11 3.02
N ILE A 5 -6.95 -7.24 3.37
CA ILE A 5 -6.33 -8.16 2.42
C ILE A 5 -7.36 -8.80 1.50
N VAL A 6 -8.49 -9.29 2.06
CA VAL A 6 -9.55 -9.92 1.27
C VAL A 6 -10.16 -8.96 0.26
N ILE A 7 -10.56 -7.76 0.70
CA ILE A 7 -11.16 -6.75 -0.18
C ILE A 7 -10.18 -6.37 -1.30
N THR A 8 -8.92 -6.08 -0.96
CA THR A 8 -7.88 -5.73 -1.93
C THR A 8 -7.66 -6.88 -2.93
N GLY A 9 -7.60 -8.12 -2.45
CA GLY A 9 -7.44 -9.31 -3.29
C GLY A 9 -8.57 -9.48 -4.29
N CYS A 10 -9.82 -9.37 -3.82
CA CYS A 10 -11.00 -9.47 -4.68
C CYS A 10 -10.99 -8.40 -5.80
N ILE A 11 -10.75 -7.13 -5.44
CA ILE A 11 -10.71 -6.04 -6.42
C ILE A 11 -9.55 -6.23 -7.42
N THR A 12 -8.38 -6.66 -6.93
CA THR A 12 -7.21 -6.93 -7.76
C THR A 12 -7.47 -8.04 -8.78
N GLU A 13 -8.05 -9.17 -8.36
CA GLU A 13 -8.34 -10.29 -9.27
C GLU A 13 -9.45 -9.94 -10.27
N LEU A 14 -10.48 -9.20 -9.87
CA LEU A 14 -11.46 -8.65 -10.78
C LEU A 14 -10.80 -7.75 -11.83
N GLY A 15 -9.94 -6.83 -11.42
CA GLY A 15 -9.22 -5.94 -12.33
C GLY A 15 -8.35 -6.69 -13.33
N LYS A 16 -7.63 -7.73 -12.91
CA LYS A 16 -6.80 -8.56 -13.80
C LYS A 16 -7.62 -9.27 -14.89
N ASN A 17 -8.79 -9.78 -14.52
CA ASN A 17 -9.65 -10.49 -15.47
C ASN A 17 -10.39 -9.55 -16.42
N LEU A 18 -10.71 -8.33 -15.98
CA LEU A 18 -11.42 -7.34 -16.80
C LEU A 18 -10.50 -6.63 -17.79
N VAL A 19 -9.28 -6.28 -17.38
CA VAL A 19 -8.38 -5.47 -18.21
C VAL A 19 -7.59 -6.32 -19.20
N GLY A 20 -7.14 -7.52 -18.81
CA GLY A 20 -6.42 -8.43 -19.71
C GLY A 20 -5.11 -7.87 -20.27
N ARG A 21 -4.41 -6.99 -19.55
CA ARG A 21 -3.20 -6.32 -20.04
C ARG A 21 -2.02 -7.29 -20.14
N PRO A 22 -1.30 -7.35 -21.28
CA PRO A 22 -0.11 -8.17 -21.41
C PRO A 22 1.02 -7.64 -20.50
N ARG A 23 1.81 -8.56 -19.93
CA ARG A 23 3.00 -8.26 -19.14
C ARG A 23 4.17 -7.86 -20.04
N PRO A 24 5.17 -7.11 -19.53
CA PRO A 24 6.39 -6.80 -20.28
C PRO A 24 7.14 -8.05 -20.78
N ASP A 25 7.10 -9.18 -20.03
CA ASP A 25 7.72 -10.45 -20.39
C ASP A 25 6.84 -11.34 -21.28
N PHE A 26 5.75 -10.80 -21.85
CA PHE A 26 4.79 -11.54 -22.65
C PHE A 26 5.41 -12.28 -23.82
N LEU A 27 6.34 -11.65 -24.57
CA LEU A 27 6.99 -12.30 -25.73
C LEU A 27 7.84 -13.50 -25.31
N ALA A 28 8.48 -13.45 -24.17
CA ALA A 28 9.25 -14.58 -23.61
C ALA A 28 8.33 -15.78 -23.28
N ARG A 29 7.10 -15.52 -22.82
CA ARG A 29 6.09 -16.55 -22.56
C ARG A 29 5.43 -17.08 -23.82
N CYS A 30 5.21 -16.19 -24.77
CA CYS A 30 4.58 -16.46 -26.07
C CYS A 30 5.43 -17.38 -26.95
N LYS A 31 6.77 -17.21 -26.91
CA LYS A 31 7.76 -17.93 -27.75
C LYS A 31 7.35 -17.91 -29.22
N PRO A 32 7.27 -16.72 -29.87
CA PRO A 32 6.82 -16.64 -31.25
C PRO A 32 7.77 -17.39 -32.20
N THR A 33 7.24 -18.00 -33.25
CA THR A 33 8.04 -18.70 -34.27
C THR A 33 8.74 -17.67 -35.17
N GLN A 34 9.98 -17.95 -35.62
CA GLN A 34 10.71 -17.06 -36.51
C GLN A 34 9.96 -16.73 -37.81
N SER A 35 9.23 -17.71 -38.36
CA SER A 35 8.38 -17.50 -39.51
C SER A 35 7.23 -16.52 -39.23
N SER A 36 6.66 -16.53 -38.05
CA SER A 36 5.61 -15.59 -37.64
C SER A 36 6.15 -14.17 -37.48
N ILE A 37 7.39 -14.01 -36.95
CA ILE A 37 8.02 -12.71 -36.76
C ILE A 37 8.39 -12.08 -38.11
N GLN A 38 8.86 -12.88 -39.06
CA GLN A 38 9.32 -12.40 -40.37
C GLN A 38 8.15 -12.23 -41.39
N SER A 39 6.96 -12.64 -41.04
CA SER A 39 5.79 -12.48 -41.90
C SER A 39 5.51 -11.00 -42.14
N THR A 40 5.46 -10.58 -43.41
CA THR A 40 5.09 -9.23 -43.86
C THR A 40 3.73 -8.77 -43.33
N LYS A 41 2.84 -9.74 -43.00
CA LYS A 41 1.50 -9.48 -42.45
C LYS A 41 1.55 -8.73 -41.10
N TYR A 42 2.61 -8.89 -40.34
CA TYR A 42 2.75 -8.31 -38.98
C TYR A 42 3.73 -7.15 -38.91
N HIS A 43 4.28 -6.74 -40.05
CA HIS A 43 5.21 -5.61 -40.09
C HIS A 43 4.46 -4.30 -39.76
N ASN A 44 4.85 -3.65 -38.66
CA ASN A 44 4.26 -2.39 -38.17
C ASN A 44 2.79 -2.49 -37.68
N LEU A 45 2.26 -3.69 -37.38
CA LEU A 45 0.94 -3.87 -36.84
C LEU A 45 0.97 -4.36 -35.38
N LEU A 46 -0.11 -4.09 -34.66
CA LEU A 46 -0.33 -4.71 -33.36
C LEU A 46 -0.53 -6.22 -33.55
N VAL A 47 0.25 -7.02 -32.85
CA VAL A 47 0.31 -8.46 -33.03
C VAL A 47 -0.58 -9.13 -32.00
N ASP A 48 -1.41 -10.08 -32.48
CA ASP A 48 -2.28 -10.88 -31.65
C ASP A 48 -1.56 -12.13 -31.10
N HIS A 49 -2.14 -12.80 -30.10
CA HIS A 49 -1.64 -14.04 -29.50
C HIS A 49 -1.47 -15.20 -30.50
N THR A 50 -2.04 -15.09 -31.70
CA THR A 50 -1.94 -16.10 -32.76
C THR A 50 -0.50 -16.36 -33.24
N ILE A 51 0.45 -15.45 -32.96
CA ILE A 51 1.86 -15.67 -33.27
C ILE A 51 2.58 -16.58 -32.27
N CYS A 52 1.94 -16.87 -31.14
CA CYS A 52 2.54 -17.61 -30.05
C CYS A 52 2.62 -19.11 -30.38
N SER A 53 3.79 -19.72 -30.15
CA SER A 53 3.93 -21.19 -30.17
C SER A 53 3.35 -21.83 -28.89
N THR A 54 3.29 -21.07 -27.80
CA THR A 54 2.68 -21.54 -26.55
C THR A 54 1.15 -21.49 -26.67
N PRO A 55 0.44 -22.61 -26.38
CA PRO A 55 -1.02 -22.63 -26.45
C PRO A 55 -1.68 -21.62 -25.49
N ILE A 56 -2.75 -20.97 -25.93
CA ILE A 56 -3.46 -19.97 -25.11
C ILE A 56 -4.08 -20.60 -23.85
N THR A 57 -4.35 -21.90 -23.87
CA THR A 57 -4.82 -22.68 -22.72
C THR A 57 -3.74 -22.93 -21.68
N SER A 58 -2.48 -22.65 -22.02
CA SER A 58 -1.35 -22.77 -21.09
C SER A 58 -1.46 -21.74 -19.97
N HIS A 59 -1.33 -22.16 -18.73
CA HIS A 59 -1.32 -21.27 -17.55
C HIS A 59 -0.25 -20.16 -17.68
N THR A 60 0.90 -20.48 -18.28
CA THR A 60 2.01 -19.53 -18.50
C THR A 60 1.60 -18.37 -19.41
N LEU A 61 0.89 -18.66 -20.51
CA LEU A 61 0.45 -17.62 -21.43
C LEU A 61 -0.76 -16.86 -20.88
N ALA A 62 -1.72 -17.56 -20.25
CA ALA A 62 -2.87 -16.94 -19.60
C ALA A 62 -2.46 -15.96 -18.50
N ASP A 63 -1.46 -16.30 -17.66
CA ASP A 63 -0.89 -15.38 -16.66
C ASP A 63 -0.18 -14.20 -17.31
N GLY A 64 0.32 -14.37 -18.54
CA GLY A 64 0.94 -13.30 -19.33
C GLY A 64 0.01 -12.14 -19.65
N PHE A 65 -1.31 -12.31 -19.61
CA PHE A 65 -2.32 -11.27 -19.81
C PHE A 65 -2.82 -10.64 -18.50
N LYS A 66 -2.29 -11.03 -17.35
CA LYS A 66 -2.73 -10.54 -16.03
C LYS A 66 -1.74 -9.55 -15.43
N SER A 67 -1.37 -8.50 -16.19
CA SER A 67 -0.43 -7.49 -15.72
C SER A 67 -1.07 -6.44 -14.82
N PHE A 68 -2.26 -5.96 -15.15
CA PHE A 68 -2.91 -4.85 -14.46
C PHE A 68 -4.12 -5.30 -13.62
N PRO A 69 -4.25 -4.78 -12.40
CA PRO A 69 -3.23 -4.10 -11.61
C PRO A 69 -2.20 -5.08 -11.00
N SER A 70 -1.08 -4.56 -10.51
CA SER A 70 -0.06 -5.38 -9.86
C SER A 70 -0.55 -5.94 -8.53
N GLY A 71 -0.67 -7.27 -8.44
CA GLY A 71 -1.13 -7.94 -7.22
C GLY A 71 -0.13 -7.84 -6.07
N HIS A 72 1.19 -7.91 -6.35
CA HIS A 72 2.21 -7.74 -5.32
C HIS A 72 2.17 -6.33 -4.73
N SER A 73 1.99 -5.29 -5.55
CA SER A 73 1.91 -3.92 -5.08
C SER A 73 0.62 -3.69 -4.28
N SER A 74 -0.53 -4.14 -4.78
CA SER A 74 -1.80 -3.95 -4.07
C SER A 74 -1.83 -4.64 -2.72
N MET A 75 -1.34 -5.88 -2.63
CA MET A 75 -1.30 -6.63 -1.37
C MET A 75 -0.26 -6.09 -0.39
N ALA A 76 0.96 -5.74 -0.87
CA ALA A 76 1.99 -5.15 -0.04
C ALA A 76 1.54 -3.82 0.56
N PHE A 77 1.01 -2.91 -0.27
CA PHE A 77 0.51 -1.63 0.23
C PHE A 77 -0.74 -1.78 1.10
N SER A 78 -1.61 -2.74 0.81
CA SER A 78 -2.77 -3.02 1.66
C SER A 78 -2.36 -3.44 3.09
N GLY A 79 -1.49 -4.43 3.21
CA GLY A 79 -1.05 -4.92 4.52
C GLY A 79 -0.16 -3.94 5.26
N LEU A 80 0.84 -3.38 4.57
CA LEU A 80 1.87 -2.55 5.21
C LEU A 80 1.41 -1.12 5.49
N THR A 81 0.49 -0.55 4.71
CA THR A 81 -0.16 0.72 5.05
C THR A 81 -1.09 0.56 6.26
N PHE A 82 -1.82 -0.56 6.36
CA PHE A 82 -2.61 -0.84 7.55
C PHE A 82 -1.73 -0.93 8.80
N LEU A 83 -0.59 -1.61 8.71
CA LEU A 83 0.40 -1.69 9.79
C LEU A 83 0.96 -0.31 10.15
N ALA A 84 1.25 0.54 9.16
CA ALA A 84 1.72 1.90 9.38
C ALA A 84 0.70 2.74 10.18
N TRP A 85 -0.58 2.67 9.83
CA TRP A 85 -1.66 3.32 10.59
C TRP A 85 -1.79 2.78 12.01
N TYR A 86 -1.63 1.47 12.20
CA TYR A 86 -1.67 0.85 13.51
C TYR A 86 -0.52 1.32 14.42
N ILE A 87 0.71 1.35 13.89
CA ILE A 87 1.89 1.87 14.60
C ILE A 87 1.65 3.33 14.99
N ARG A 88 1.19 4.17 14.07
CA ARG A 88 0.89 5.57 14.35
C ARG A 88 -0.17 5.74 15.45
N GLY A 89 -1.25 4.96 15.37
CA GLY A 89 -2.31 4.95 16.39
C GLY A 89 -1.81 4.56 17.78
N PHE A 90 -0.92 3.56 17.85
CA PHE A 90 -0.29 3.12 19.08
C PHE A 90 0.53 4.25 19.74
N PHE A 91 1.39 4.92 18.97
CA PHE A 91 2.16 6.07 19.48
C PHE A 91 1.26 7.23 19.93
N THR A 92 0.20 7.53 19.16
CA THR A 92 -0.76 8.57 19.55
C THR A 92 -1.45 8.24 20.87
N ALA A 93 -1.80 6.98 21.11
CA ALA A 93 -2.42 6.54 22.35
C ALA A 93 -1.44 6.66 23.54
N ILE A 94 -0.17 6.32 23.36
CA ILE A 94 0.88 6.51 24.39
C ILE A 94 1.02 7.99 24.72
N MET A 95 1.12 8.86 23.71
CA MET A 95 1.27 10.30 23.90
C MET A 95 0.10 10.87 24.71
N ARG A 96 -1.14 10.49 24.36
CA ARG A 96 -2.33 10.93 25.13
C ARG A 96 -2.26 10.48 26.59
N LYS A 97 -1.88 9.24 26.86
CA LYS A 97 -1.75 8.75 28.25
C LYS A 97 -0.72 9.56 29.02
N LEU A 98 0.45 9.80 28.45
CA LEU A 98 1.50 10.60 29.10
C LEU A 98 1.00 12.01 29.43
N THR A 99 0.33 12.67 28.46
CA THR A 99 -0.25 14.00 28.67
C THR A 99 -1.30 13.99 29.78
N CYS A 100 -2.25 13.03 29.78
CA CYS A 100 -3.26 12.94 30.84
C CYS A 100 -2.62 12.73 32.22
N THR A 101 -1.61 11.88 32.35
CA THR A 101 -0.94 11.62 33.63
C THR A 101 -0.25 12.88 34.18
N VAL A 102 0.32 13.71 33.30
CA VAL A 102 0.95 14.99 33.69
C VAL A 102 -0.13 15.97 34.22
N TYR A 103 -1.30 16.05 33.56
CA TYR A 103 -2.40 16.91 34.03
C TYR A 103 -3.04 16.45 35.35
N GLU A 104 -3.08 15.15 35.64
CA GLU A 104 -3.66 14.60 36.87
C GLU A 104 -2.78 14.79 38.11
N GLN A 105 -1.48 15.09 37.91
CA GLN A 105 -0.52 15.37 39.00
C GLN A 105 -0.46 16.84 39.41
N VAL A 106 -1.25 17.74 38.78
CA VAL A 106 -1.35 19.13 39.23
C VAL A 106 -2.34 19.18 40.41
N PRO A 107 -1.92 19.43 41.65
CA PRO A 107 -2.84 19.55 42.77
C PRO A 107 -3.77 20.75 42.56
N ASP A 108 -5.05 20.58 42.93
CA ASP A 108 -6.05 21.66 43.05
C ASP A 108 -5.65 22.62 44.19
N GLU A 109 -4.51 23.28 44.10
CA GLU A 109 -4.18 24.36 45.02
C GLU A 109 -4.57 25.71 44.43
N GLU A 110 -5.48 26.34 45.10
CA GLU A 110 -5.99 27.72 45.13
C GLU A 110 -5.69 28.64 43.90
N PRO A 111 -6.63 29.53 43.54
CA PRO A 111 -6.46 30.49 42.45
C PRO A 111 -5.34 31.46 42.78
N ILE A 112 -4.11 31.10 42.43
CA ILE A 112 -2.94 31.96 42.55
C ILE A 112 -3.12 33.13 41.59
N ARG A 113 -3.18 34.31 42.20
CA ARG A 113 -3.15 35.67 41.66
C ARG A 113 -2.36 35.72 40.36
N LEU A 114 -3.06 36.08 39.27
CA LEU A 114 -2.52 36.37 37.96
C LEU A 114 -1.68 37.64 37.99
N GLU A 115 -0.45 37.58 38.45
CA GLU A 115 0.58 38.58 38.14
C GLU A 115 1.95 37.96 38.45
N GLU A 116 2.82 38.02 37.44
CA GLU A 116 4.24 37.70 37.43
C GLU A 116 4.61 36.25 37.00
N GLY A 117 5.18 36.16 35.78
CA GLY A 117 6.08 35.08 35.37
C GLY A 117 5.42 33.88 34.75
N LEU A 118 4.72 34.07 33.64
CA LEU A 118 4.25 32.95 32.78
C LEU A 118 5.42 32.43 31.90
N ASP A 119 6.47 31.93 32.54
CA ASP A 119 7.36 30.95 31.91
C ASP A 119 6.90 29.55 32.38
N ARG A 120 5.63 29.24 32.07
CA ARG A 120 5.20 27.85 32.13
C ARG A 120 5.83 27.18 30.91
N GLU A 121 7.04 26.59 31.12
CA GLU A 121 7.56 25.58 30.19
C GLU A 121 6.42 24.58 30.00
N THR A 122 5.72 24.72 28.89
CA THR A 122 4.84 23.68 28.40
C THR A 122 5.76 22.49 28.21
N GLU A 123 5.66 21.51 29.08
CA GLU A 123 6.45 20.27 29.01
C GLU A 123 6.06 19.60 27.69
N GLU A 124 6.75 20.02 26.63
CA GLU A 124 6.56 19.51 25.28
C GLU A 124 6.83 18.01 25.34
N ALA A 125 5.91 17.26 24.73
CA ALA A 125 6.09 15.83 24.60
C ALA A 125 7.50 15.51 24.11
N PRO A 126 8.21 14.56 24.74
CA PRO A 126 9.63 14.33 24.48
C PRO A 126 9.88 14.15 22.98
N GLN A 127 10.75 14.98 22.42
CA GLN A 127 11.01 15.10 20.98
C GLN A 127 11.27 13.74 20.31
N HIS A 128 11.93 12.82 21.02
CA HIS A 128 12.19 11.47 20.51
C HIS A 128 10.91 10.65 20.31
N LEU A 129 9.86 10.83 21.14
CA LEU A 129 8.57 10.16 20.94
C LEU A 129 7.80 10.75 19.75
N VAL A 130 7.84 12.07 19.59
CA VAL A 130 7.25 12.73 18.42
C VAL A 130 7.93 12.24 17.15
N LEU A 131 9.25 12.23 17.09
CA LEU A 131 10.03 11.76 15.95
C LEU A 131 9.74 10.28 15.66
N SER A 132 9.70 9.43 16.70
CA SER A 132 9.37 8.00 16.53
C SER A 132 7.98 7.79 15.96
N SER A 133 7.00 8.59 16.36
CA SER A 133 5.63 8.52 15.86
C SER A 133 5.50 8.87 14.36
N LEU A 134 6.46 9.63 13.84
CA LEU A 134 6.52 10.00 12.41
C LEU A 134 7.35 9.02 11.59
N VAL A 135 8.50 8.59 12.11
CA VAL A 135 9.48 7.78 11.36
C VAL A 135 9.10 6.30 11.31
N LEU A 136 8.71 5.70 12.44
CA LEU A 136 8.41 4.26 12.49
C LEU A 136 7.27 3.82 11.55
N PRO A 137 6.18 4.58 11.35
CA PRO A 137 5.15 4.22 10.37
C PRO A 137 5.64 4.25 8.91
N LEU A 138 6.74 4.93 8.59
CA LEU A 138 7.30 4.95 7.24
C LEU A 138 8.00 3.64 6.88
N VAL A 139 8.54 2.91 7.86
CA VAL A 139 9.29 1.66 7.62
C VAL A 139 8.46 0.64 6.83
N PRO A 140 7.23 0.26 7.24
CA PRO A 140 6.42 -0.65 6.46
C PRO A 140 6.06 -0.10 5.08
N VAL A 141 5.84 1.22 4.94
CA VAL A 141 5.53 1.82 3.63
C VAL A 141 6.73 1.73 2.68
N ILE A 142 7.95 1.97 3.17
CA ILE A 142 9.19 1.82 2.41
C ILE A 142 9.36 0.35 1.97
N LEU A 143 9.06 -0.60 2.84
CA LEU A 143 9.09 -2.02 2.50
C LEU A 143 8.08 -2.36 1.40
N ALA A 144 6.85 -1.82 1.46
CA ALA A 144 5.85 -1.99 0.41
C ALA A 144 6.34 -1.43 -0.95
N ALA A 145 6.98 -0.25 -0.93
CA ALA A 145 7.57 0.35 -2.11
C ALA A 145 8.69 -0.53 -2.70
N TYR A 146 9.58 -1.05 -1.86
CA TYR A 146 10.63 -1.97 -2.29
C TYR A 146 10.08 -3.23 -2.96
N ILE A 147 9.08 -3.90 -2.35
CA ILE A 147 8.41 -5.06 -2.95
C ILE A 147 7.81 -4.70 -4.31
N SER A 148 7.20 -3.53 -4.43
CA SER A 148 6.56 -3.08 -5.66
C SER A 148 7.57 -2.80 -6.77
N VAL A 149 8.66 -2.10 -6.47
CA VAL A 149 9.74 -1.78 -7.42
C VAL A 149 10.46 -3.05 -7.88
N SER A 150 10.64 -4.05 -7.01
CA SER A 150 11.25 -5.33 -7.41
C SER A 150 10.48 -6.01 -8.56
N ARG A 151 9.15 -5.81 -8.65
CA ARG A 151 8.34 -6.36 -9.75
C ARG A 151 8.56 -5.66 -11.08
N LEU A 152 8.99 -4.40 -11.05
CA LEU A 152 9.41 -3.68 -12.24
C LEU A 152 10.77 -4.20 -12.73
N MET A 153 11.71 -4.40 -11.82
CA MET A 153 13.04 -4.94 -12.13
C MET A 153 12.97 -6.35 -12.73
N ASP A 154 12.01 -7.15 -12.30
CA ASP A 154 11.75 -8.50 -12.84
C ASP A 154 10.98 -8.49 -14.17
N TYR A 155 10.72 -7.34 -14.79
CA TYR A 155 9.90 -7.21 -16.02
C TYR A 155 8.52 -7.87 -15.94
N ARG A 156 7.95 -7.95 -14.73
CA ARG A 156 6.65 -8.61 -14.49
C ARG A 156 5.47 -7.67 -14.65
N HIS A 157 5.68 -6.38 -14.44
CA HIS A 157 4.65 -5.35 -14.46
C HIS A 157 5.17 -4.05 -15.08
N HIS A 158 4.25 -3.27 -15.66
CA HIS A 158 4.55 -1.91 -16.11
C HIS A 158 4.49 -0.95 -14.90
N PRO A 159 5.14 0.23 -14.96
CA PRO A 159 5.07 1.23 -13.89
C PRO A 159 3.63 1.61 -13.51
N THR A 160 2.74 1.72 -14.49
CA THR A 160 1.32 2.05 -14.28
C THR A 160 0.55 0.95 -13.55
N ASP A 161 0.92 -0.32 -13.70
CA ASP A 161 0.29 -1.46 -12.99
C ASP A 161 0.66 -1.42 -11.51
N ILE A 162 1.91 -1.04 -11.22
CA ILE A 162 2.43 -0.87 -9.86
C ILE A 162 1.73 0.31 -9.20
N LEU A 163 1.66 1.46 -9.88
CA LEU A 163 1.01 2.66 -9.35
C LEU A 163 -0.47 2.40 -9.03
N ALA A 164 -1.19 1.76 -9.95
CA ALA A 164 -2.60 1.40 -9.71
C ALA A 164 -2.76 0.44 -8.52
N GLY A 165 -1.88 -0.58 -8.41
CA GLY A 165 -1.87 -1.50 -7.27
C GLY A 165 -1.57 -0.80 -5.96
N THR A 166 -0.60 0.12 -5.95
CA THR A 166 -0.23 0.93 -4.77
C THR A 166 -1.41 1.78 -4.29
N ILE A 167 -2.04 2.53 -5.20
CA ILE A 167 -3.20 3.37 -4.87
C ILE A 167 -4.34 2.51 -4.34
N LEU A 168 -4.66 1.40 -5.01
CA LEU A 168 -5.71 0.48 -4.58
C LEU A 168 -5.45 -0.05 -3.16
N GLY A 169 -4.26 -0.62 -2.92
CA GLY A 169 -3.93 -1.21 -1.63
C GLY A 169 -3.92 -0.19 -0.50
N ALA A 170 -3.30 0.97 -0.70
CA ALA A 170 -3.23 2.03 0.30
C ALA A 170 -4.62 2.63 0.61
N SER A 171 -5.46 2.83 -0.41
CA SER A 171 -6.82 3.35 -0.23
C SER A 171 -7.70 2.40 0.57
N VAL A 172 -7.70 1.11 0.23
CA VAL A 172 -8.47 0.10 0.98
C VAL A 172 -7.98 0.00 2.41
N ALA A 173 -6.65 -0.04 2.64
CA ALA A 173 -6.08 -0.08 3.97
C ALA A 173 -6.50 1.10 4.83
N THR A 174 -6.40 2.31 4.28
CA THR A 174 -6.77 3.55 4.96
C THR A 174 -8.27 3.58 5.30
N ALA A 175 -9.13 3.23 4.33
CA ALA A 175 -10.57 3.20 4.54
C ALA A 175 -10.97 2.20 5.64
N VAL A 176 -10.47 0.96 5.57
CA VAL A 176 -10.79 -0.07 6.57
C VAL A 176 -10.26 0.31 7.95
N TYR A 177 -9.04 0.87 8.03
CA TYR A 177 -8.49 1.32 9.32
C TYR A 177 -9.36 2.39 9.97
N HIS A 178 -9.75 3.43 9.23
CA HIS A 178 -10.55 4.52 9.78
C HIS A 178 -11.98 4.10 10.16
N VAL A 179 -12.61 3.25 9.36
CA VAL A 179 -13.94 2.69 9.71
C VAL A 179 -13.87 1.90 11.00
N TYR A 180 -12.85 1.04 11.14
CA TYR A 180 -12.67 0.24 12.35
C TYR A 180 -12.38 1.11 13.58
N HIS A 181 -11.48 2.09 13.45
CA HIS A 181 -11.09 2.96 14.56
C HIS A 181 -12.24 3.84 15.04
N LYS A 182 -12.99 4.43 14.09
CA LYS A 182 -14.18 5.22 14.41
C LYS A 182 -15.25 4.40 15.16
N SER A 183 -15.45 3.15 14.77
CA SER A 183 -16.41 2.25 15.42
C SER A 183 -16.04 1.94 16.88
N HIS A 184 -14.76 1.89 17.22
CA HIS A 184 -14.31 1.67 18.59
C HIS A 184 -14.37 2.92 19.46
N THR A 185 -14.11 4.11 18.89
CA THR A 185 -14.17 5.37 19.62
C THR A 185 -15.61 5.76 20.04
N ILE A 186 -16.63 5.32 19.29
CA ILE A 186 -18.05 5.59 19.62
C ILE A 186 -18.57 4.69 20.76
N LYS A 187 -17.90 3.56 21.02
CA LYS A 187 -18.32 2.58 22.04
C LYS A 187 -17.59 2.73 23.38
N ALA A 188 -16.61 3.57 23.48
CA ALA A 188 -15.85 3.92 24.69
C ALA A 188 -16.33 5.25 25.26
#